data_b6ab3d54e1051a8305cde6fbd90e454b
#
_entry.id   b6ab3d54e1051a8305cde6fbd90e454b
#
_cell.length_a   1.000
_cell.length_b   1.000
_cell.length_c   1.000
_cell.angle_alpha   90.00
_cell.angle_beta   90.00
_cell.angle_gamma   90.00
#
_symmetry.space_group_name_H-M   'P 1'
#
loop_
_entity.id
_entity.type
_entity.pdbx_description
1 polymer ?
#
loop_
_entity_poly.entity_id
_entity_poly.type
_entity_poly.pdbx_seq_one_letter_code
_entity_poly.pdbx_strand_id
1 'polypeptide(L)'
;MKFWQKLLGKKEDMTTETEENGKKQRFKRKFQSFQKLLSGNNTVLEVMADMEEKLSGEFLFDRHYIDQNIIAIANGVKSIIDNLNKISHDKYSALYERFNDINSKIGNLLTRKSEIPVSSFTISFDEITGEMTDRLGGKTANLGEIKNRIKL
;
A
#
# COMPACT_ATOMS: atom_id res chain seq x y z
N MET A 1 50.26 -25.15 -38.38
CA MET A 1 48.86 -25.41 -38.00
C MET A 1 48.53 -25.22 -36.49
N LYS A 2 49.48 -25.22 -35.56
CA LYS A 2 49.20 -25.13 -34.09
C LYS A 2 48.78 -23.73 -33.57
N PHE A 3 49.08 -22.64 -34.29
CA PHE A 3 48.79 -21.25 -33.83
C PHE A 3 47.30 -20.91 -33.92
N TRP A 4 46.61 -21.30 -34.98
CA TRP A 4 45.20 -21.05 -35.21
C TRP A 4 44.27 -21.84 -34.26
N GLN A 5 44.64 -23.06 -33.86
CA GLN A 5 43.90 -23.86 -32.87
C GLN A 5 43.96 -23.23 -31.47
N LYS A 6 45.08 -22.60 -31.09
CA LYS A 6 45.25 -21.91 -29.81
C LYS A 6 44.45 -20.60 -29.74
N LEU A 7 44.22 -19.93 -30.89
CA LEU A 7 43.45 -18.70 -30.99
C LEU A 7 41.94 -18.97 -30.96
N LEU A 8 41.48 -20.05 -31.60
CA LEU A 8 40.09 -20.49 -31.62
C LEU A 8 39.63 -21.02 -30.25
N GLY A 9 40.44 -21.83 -29.57
CA GLY A 9 40.15 -22.33 -28.23
C GLY A 9 40.08 -21.22 -27.19
N LYS A 10 40.88 -20.16 -27.32
CA LYS A 10 40.83 -18.99 -26.41
C LYS A 10 39.60 -18.11 -26.64
N LYS A 11 38.98 -18.17 -27.81
CA LYS A 11 37.77 -17.42 -28.17
C LYS A 11 36.49 -18.14 -27.66
N GLU A 12 36.50 -19.47 -27.66
CA GLU A 12 35.41 -20.29 -27.11
C GLU A 12 35.37 -20.22 -25.56
N ASP A 13 36.53 -20.26 -24.88
CA ASP A 13 36.61 -20.11 -23.43
C ASP A 13 36.14 -18.70 -22.98
N MET A 14 36.49 -17.62 -23.69
CA MET A 14 36.03 -16.25 -23.36
C MET A 14 34.54 -16.07 -23.57
N THR A 15 33.91 -16.73 -24.53
CA THR A 15 32.46 -16.63 -24.75
C THR A 15 31.68 -17.40 -23.71
N THR A 16 32.11 -18.55 -23.27
CA THR A 16 31.51 -19.36 -22.21
C THR A 16 31.59 -18.68 -20.85
N GLU A 17 32.73 -18.09 -20.47
CA GLU A 17 32.88 -17.31 -19.24
C GLU A 17 31.97 -16.08 -19.21
N THR A 18 31.81 -15.40 -20.36
CA THR A 18 30.95 -14.21 -20.46
C THR A 18 29.47 -14.57 -20.33
N GLU A 19 29.04 -15.69 -20.89
CA GLU A 19 27.69 -16.21 -20.78
C GLU A 19 27.36 -16.69 -19.35
N GLU A 20 28.29 -17.37 -18.70
CA GLU A 20 28.15 -17.85 -17.33
C GLU A 20 28.06 -16.68 -16.35
N ASN A 21 28.91 -15.67 -16.49
CA ASN A 21 28.82 -14.42 -15.72
C ASN A 21 27.49 -13.70 -15.95
N GLY A 22 27.00 -13.67 -17.18
CA GLY A 22 25.68 -13.09 -17.50
C GLY A 22 24.52 -13.84 -16.83
N LYS A 23 24.56 -15.16 -16.77
CA LYS A 23 23.56 -16.00 -16.08
C LYS A 23 23.60 -15.78 -14.57
N LYS A 24 24.80 -15.74 -13.97
CA LYS A 24 25.01 -15.48 -12.54
C LYS A 24 24.50 -14.09 -12.11
N GLN A 25 24.76 -13.07 -12.92
CA GLN A 25 24.24 -11.72 -12.64
C GLN A 25 22.71 -11.63 -12.76
N ARG A 26 22.11 -12.32 -13.75
CA ARG A 26 20.65 -12.41 -13.88
C ARG A 26 20.01 -13.10 -12.67
N PHE A 27 20.59 -14.21 -12.23
CA PHE A 27 20.14 -14.91 -11.04
C PHE A 27 20.24 -14.02 -9.80
N LYS A 28 21.39 -13.36 -9.59
CA LYS A 28 21.60 -12.43 -8.46
C LYS A 28 20.53 -11.32 -8.42
N ARG A 29 20.22 -10.72 -9.57
CA ARG A 29 19.18 -9.67 -9.65
C ARG A 29 17.79 -10.21 -9.31
N LYS A 30 17.41 -11.38 -9.83
CA LYS A 30 16.14 -12.02 -9.51
C LYS A 30 16.05 -12.36 -8.02
N PHE A 31 17.10 -12.89 -7.45
CA PHE A 31 17.18 -13.22 -6.03
C PHE A 31 17.04 -11.96 -5.15
N GLN A 32 17.71 -10.87 -5.50
CA GLN A 32 17.56 -9.59 -4.80
C GLN A 32 16.13 -9.04 -4.89
N SER A 33 15.49 -9.14 -6.06
CA SER A 33 14.08 -8.74 -6.19
C SER A 33 13.15 -9.62 -5.37
N PHE A 34 13.42 -10.90 -5.27
CA PHE A 34 12.67 -11.83 -4.42
C PHE A 34 12.82 -11.50 -2.93
N GLN A 35 14.04 -11.21 -2.47
CA GLN A 35 14.28 -10.79 -1.08
C GLN A 35 13.52 -9.48 -0.76
N LYS A 36 13.56 -8.48 -1.67
CA LYS A 36 12.83 -7.23 -1.50
C LYS A 36 11.32 -7.44 -1.46
N LEU A 37 10.79 -8.34 -2.29
CA LEU A 37 9.39 -8.72 -2.29
C LEU A 37 8.98 -9.31 -0.93
N LEU A 38 9.73 -10.28 -0.41
CA LEU A 38 9.44 -10.91 0.88
C LEU A 38 9.54 -9.90 2.03
N SER A 39 10.61 -9.10 2.08
CA SER A 39 10.77 -8.07 3.10
C SER A 39 9.64 -7.04 3.05
N GLY A 40 9.29 -6.56 1.86
CA GLY A 40 8.18 -5.62 1.68
C GLY A 40 6.84 -6.21 2.12
N ASN A 41 6.59 -7.48 1.80
CA ASN A 41 5.37 -8.17 2.26
C ASN A 41 5.28 -8.23 3.78
N ASN A 42 6.37 -8.60 4.46
CA ASN A 42 6.39 -8.65 5.92
C ASN A 42 6.13 -7.28 6.53
N THR A 43 6.79 -6.23 6.03
CA THR A 43 6.58 -4.86 6.52
C THR A 43 5.13 -4.40 6.32
N VAL A 44 4.51 -4.69 5.17
CA VAL A 44 3.10 -4.34 4.93
C VAL A 44 2.18 -5.08 5.91
N LEU A 45 2.42 -6.36 6.15
CA LEU A 45 1.63 -7.16 7.10
C LEU A 45 1.80 -6.66 8.55
N GLU A 46 3.01 -6.26 8.95
CA GLU A 46 3.27 -5.66 10.28
C GLU A 46 2.48 -4.35 10.46
N VAL A 47 2.48 -3.46 9.46
CA VAL A 47 1.69 -2.22 9.53
C VAL A 47 0.20 -2.52 9.60
N MET A 48 -0.30 -3.48 8.82
CA MET A 48 -1.71 -3.87 8.86
C MET A 48 -2.10 -4.46 10.23
N ALA A 49 -1.24 -5.29 10.82
CA ALA A 49 -1.48 -5.86 12.15
C ALA A 49 -1.50 -4.79 13.25
N ASP A 50 -0.59 -3.79 13.20
CA ASP A 50 -0.60 -2.66 14.12
C ASP A 50 -1.90 -1.83 13.99
N MET A 51 -2.37 -1.61 12.77
CA MET A 51 -3.65 -0.93 12.54
C MET A 51 -4.84 -1.73 13.09
N GLU A 52 -4.85 -3.05 12.88
CA GLU A 52 -5.91 -3.94 13.39
C GLU A 52 -5.94 -3.96 14.93
N GLU A 53 -4.78 -4.03 15.58
CA GLU A 53 -4.67 -3.95 17.05
C GLU A 53 -5.26 -2.64 17.58
N LYS A 54 -4.96 -1.51 16.95
CA LYS A 54 -5.49 -0.21 17.36
C LYS A 54 -7.00 -0.06 17.12
N LEU A 55 -7.56 -0.76 16.12
CA LEU A 55 -8.99 -0.80 15.88
C LEU A 55 -9.77 -1.60 16.94
N SER A 56 -9.10 -2.42 17.75
CA SER A 56 -9.74 -3.18 18.84
C SER A 56 -10.33 -2.30 19.95
N GLY A 57 -10.08 -0.99 19.95
CA GLY A 57 -10.76 0.01 20.76
C GLY A 57 -10.05 0.43 22.05
N GLU A 58 -8.88 -0.12 22.33
CA GLU A 58 -8.10 0.24 23.52
C GLU A 58 -7.15 1.43 23.29
N PHE A 59 -6.88 1.77 22.04
CA PHE A 59 -5.91 2.80 21.66
C PHE A 59 -6.59 4.00 21.00
N LEU A 60 -6.15 5.19 21.39
CA LEU A 60 -6.51 6.42 20.69
C LEU A 60 -5.56 6.61 19.51
N PHE A 61 -6.11 6.83 18.33
CA PHE A 61 -5.36 7.21 17.14
C PHE A 61 -6.03 8.36 16.41
N ASP A 62 -5.24 9.18 15.74
CA ASP A 62 -5.71 10.33 14.98
C ASP A 62 -5.76 10.06 13.48
N ARG A 63 -6.29 11.01 12.74
CA ARG A 63 -6.33 10.98 11.28
C ARG A 63 -4.95 10.85 10.66
N HIS A 64 -3.97 11.52 11.24
CA HIS A 64 -2.60 11.51 10.74
C HIS A 64 -1.98 10.10 10.77
N TYR A 65 -2.22 9.36 11.85
CA TYR A 65 -1.81 7.96 11.96
C TYR A 65 -2.40 7.10 10.83
N ILE A 66 -3.69 7.26 10.53
CA ILE A 66 -4.35 6.51 9.44
C ILE A 66 -3.73 6.87 8.09
N ASP A 67 -3.59 8.16 7.79
CA ASP A 67 -3.06 8.64 6.52
C ASP A 67 -1.62 8.16 6.30
N GLN A 68 -0.77 8.19 7.32
CA GLN A 68 0.62 7.71 7.23
C GLN A 68 0.69 6.20 6.97
N ASN A 69 -0.10 5.41 7.67
CA ASN A 69 -0.10 3.95 7.49
C ASN A 69 -0.65 3.54 6.14
N ILE A 70 -1.69 4.20 5.64
CA ILE A 70 -2.21 3.96 4.29
C ILE A 70 -1.14 4.25 3.23
N ILE A 71 -0.40 5.35 3.35
CA ILE A 71 0.71 5.69 2.45
C ILE A 71 1.82 4.63 2.53
N ALA A 72 2.17 4.19 3.74
CA ALA A 72 3.20 3.17 3.94
C ALA A 72 2.79 1.82 3.30
N ILE A 73 1.55 1.39 3.50
CA ILE A 73 0.99 0.17 2.88
C ILE A 73 0.99 0.31 1.35
N ALA A 74 0.50 1.43 0.81
CA ALA A 74 0.44 1.66 -0.63
C ALA A 74 1.84 1.60 -1.28
N ASN A 75 2.83 2.26 -0.68
CA ASN A 75 4.21 2.23 -1.16
C ASN A 75 4.82 0.82 -1.07
N GLY A 76 4.55 0.10 0.02
CA GLY A 76 4.98 -1.29 0.21
C GLY A 76 4.39 -2.22 -0.85
N VAL A 77 3.07 -2.17 -1.07
CA VAL A 77 2.37 -2.99 -2.07
C VAL A 77 2.87 -2.66 -3.48
N LYS A 78 3.07 -1.38 -3.82
CA LYS A 78 3.64 -1.00 -5.11
C LYS A 78 5.03 -1.61 -5.32
N SER A 79 5.89 -1.54 -4.30
CA SER A 79 7.23 -2.15 -4.34
C SER A 79 7.17 -3.67 -4.53
N ILE A 80 6.21 -4.35 -3.90
CA ILE A 80 5.97 -5.80 -4.07
C ILE A 80 5.61 -6.09 -5.53
N ILE A 81 4.66 -5.36 -6.11
CA ILE A 81 4.24 -5.51 -7.51
C ILE A 81 5.41 -5.29 -8.47
N ASP A 82 6.21 -4.24 -8.26
CA ASP A 82 7.39 -3.93 -9.06
C ASP A 82 8.42 -5.07 -9.04
N ASN A 83 8.72 -5.61 -7.85
CA ASN A 83 9.68 -6.71 -7.72
C ASN A 83 9.13 -8.03 -8.26
N LEU A 84 7.84 -8.29 -8.11
CA LEU A 84 7.17 -9.45 -8.70
C LEU A 84 7.27 -9.43 -10.23
N ASN A 85 6.97 -8.28 -10.85
CA ASN A 85 7.06 -8.13 -12.30
C ASN A 85 8.50 -8.26 -12.81
N LYS A 86 9.50 -7.72 -12.10
CA LYS A 86 10.93 -7.93 -12.42
C LYS A 86 11.33 -9.41 -12.43
N ILE A 87 10.79 -10.23 -11.53
CA ILE A 87 11.09 -11.67 -11.45
C ILE A 87 10.39 -12.42 -12.57
N SER A 88 9.13 -12.06 -12.83
CA SER A 88 8.19 -12.78 -13.70
C SER A 88 8.18 -12.29 -15.16
N HIS A 89 9.04 -11.33 -15.53
CA HIS A 89 9.04 -10.69 -16.85
C HIS A 89 7.67 -10.09 -17.21
N ASP A 90 7.18 -9.22 -16.33
CA ASP A 90 5.93 -8.45 -16.46
C ASP A 90 4.65 -9.28 -16.64
N LYS A 91 4.69 -10.57 -16.24
CA LYS A 91 3.53 -11.47 -16.31
C LYS A 91 2.33 -10.97 -15.49
N TYR A 92 2.58 -10.18 -14.45
CA TYR A 92 1.57 -9.69 -13.52
C TYR A 92 1.34 -8.18 -13.63
N SER A 93 1.54 -7.60 -14.81
CA SER A 93 1.34 -6.17 -15.07
C SER A 93 -0.09 -5.68 -14.78
N ALA A 94 -1.11 -6.55 -14.91
CA ALA A 94 -2.49 -6.24 -14.56
C ALA A 94 -2.68 -5.86 -13.06
N LEU A 95 -1.73 -6.23 -12.19
CA LEU A 95 -1.79 -5.83 -10.78
C LEU A 95 -1.65 -4.32 -10.58
N TYR A 96 -1.01 -3.59 -11.50
CA TYR A 96 -0.91 -2.13 -11.41
C TYR A 96 -2.29 -1.46 -11.56
N GLU A 97 -3.10 -1.93 -12.49
CA GLU A 97 -4.46 -1.43 -12.66
C GLU A 97 -5.31 -1.68 -11.41
N ARG A 98 -5.24 -2.90 -10.88
CA ARG A 98 -5.97 -3.26 -9.67
C ARG A 98 -5.50 -2.46 -8.45
N PHE A 99 -4.21 -2.23 -8.32
CA PHE A 99 -3.63 -1.39 -7.28
C PHE A 99 -4.14 0.05 -7.35
N ASN A 100 -4.18 0.64 -8.55
CA ASN A 100 -4.68 2.00 -8.76
C ASN A 100 -6.18 2.11 -8.45
N ASP A 101 -6.99 1.11 -8.82
CA ASP A 101 -8.42 1.06 -8.50
C ASP A 101 -8.65 1.04 -6.97
N ILE A 102 -7.90 0.20 -6.25
CA ILE A 102 -8.00 0.13 -4.79
C ILE A 102 -7.58 1.45 -4.14
N ASN A 103 -6.44 2.03 -4.55
CA ASN A 103 -5.98 3.30 -4.02
C ASN A 103 -6.96 4.44 -4.27
N SER A 104 -7.59 4.48 -5.43
CA SER A 104 -8.62 5.47 -5.74
C SER A 104 -9.84 5.33 -4.84
N LYS A 105 -10.27 4.10 -4.56
CA LYS A 105 -11.37 3.82 -3.63
C LYS A 105 -11.04 4.26 -2.21
N ILE A 106 -9.83 3.95 -1.73
CA ILE A 106 -9.36 4.39 -0.41
C ILE A 106 -9.30 5.92 -0.35
N GLY A 107 -8.73 6.57 -1.37
CA GLY A 107 -8.67 8.03 -1.45
C GLY A 107 -10.06 8.68 -1.38
N ASN A 108 -11.03 8.13 -2.10
CA ASN A 108 -12.41 8.60 -2.08
C ASN A 108 -13.07 8.44 -0.70
N LEU A 109 -12.78 7.35 0.03
CA LEU A 109 -13.27 7.15 1.39
C LEU A 109 -12.66 8.17 2.37
N LEU A 110 -11.36 8.43 2.23
CA LEU A 110 -10.65 9.39 3.08
C LEU A 110 -11.05 10.85 2.82
N THR A 111 -11.42 11.18 1.58
CA THR A 111 -11.82 12.53 1.18
C THR A 111 -13.30 12.80 1.36
N ARG A 112 -14.11 11.80 1.70
CA ARG A 112 -15.52 12.02 2.07
C ARG A 112 -15.57 12.89 3.31
N LYS A 113 -15.50 14.19 3.08
CA LYS A 113 -15.96 15.17 4.08
C LYS A 113 -17.46 14.96 4.19
N SER A 114 -17.94 14.76 5.40
CA SER A 114 -19.36 14.95 5.71
C SER A 114 -19.74 16.32 5.11
N GLU A 115 -20.50 16.31 4.01
CA GLU A 115 -21.04 17.53 3.40
C GLU A 115 -22.08 18.11 4.34
N ILE A 116 -21.61 18.82 5.37
CA ILE A 116 -22.52 19.64 6.15
C ILE A 116 -22.56 21.00 5.48
N PRO A 117 -23.76 21.49 5.10
CA PRO A 117 -23.91 22.82 4.53
C PRO A 117 -23.25 23.86 5.45
N VAL A 118 -22.36 24.69 4.92
CA VAL A 118 -21.62 25.75 5.65
C VAL A 118 -22.55 26.95 5.92
N SER A 119 -23.81 26.75 6.24
CA SER A 119 -24.76 27.85 6.31
C SER A 119 -25.04 28.39 7.72
N SER A 120 -24.52 27.77 8.78
CA SER A 120 -24.79 28.25 10.13
C SER A 120 -23.65 27.92 11.11
N PHE A 121 -23.25 28.91 11.93
CA PHE A 121 -22.37 28.70 13.09
C PHE A 121 -23.07 27.95 14.22
N THR A 122 -24.39 27.79 14.13
CA THR A 122 -25.24 27.08 15.09
C THR A 122 -26.08 26.05 14.36
N ILE A 123 -26.09 24.82 14.87
CA ILE A 123 -26.90 23.70 14.36
C ILE A 123 -27.95 23.40 15.45
N SER A 124 -29.23 23.29 15.07
CA SER A 124 -30.24 22.84 15.99
C SER A 124 -29.98 21.44 16.49
N PHE A 125 -30.22 21.18 17.77
CA PHE A 125 -30.00 19.85 18.34
C PHE A 125 -30.85 18.76 17.67
N ASP A 126 -31.96 19.14 17.05
CA ASP A 126 -32.86 18.27 16.31
C ASP A 126 -32.29 17.85 14.92
N GLU A 127 -31.29 18.57 14.43
CA GLU A 127 -30.61 18.30 13.15
C GLU A 127 -29.34 17.49 13.34
N ILE A 128 -28.91 17.24 14.58
CA ILE A 128 -27.68 16.56 14.90
C ILE A 128 -27.88 15.05 14.77
N THR A 129 -27.05 14.40 13.90
CA THR A 129 -27.03 12.94 13.71
C THR A 129 -25.68 12.36 14.13
N GLY A 130 -25.62 11.04 14.34
CA GLY A 130 -24.40 10.31 14.65
C GLY A 130 -23.29 10.46 13.60
N GLU A 131 -23.65 10.74 12.34
CA GLU A 131 -22.69 10.97 11.23
C GLU A 131 -21.92 12.29 11.37
N MET A 132 -22.35 13.19 12.23
CA MET A 132 -21.71 14.49 12.46
C MET A 132 -20.56 14.44 13.48
N THR A 133 -20.10 13.27 13.86
CA THR A 133 -19.05 13.05 14.86
C THR A 133 -17.77 13.84 14.56
N ASP A 134 -17.37 13.93 13.30
CA ASP A 134 -16.14 14.63 12.88
C ASP A 134 -16.18 16.15 13.08
N ARG A 135 -17.38 16.73 13.20
CA ARG A 135 -17.58 18.18 13.32
C ARG A 135 -18.00 18.64 14.71
N LEU A 136 -18.85 17.87 15.35
CA LEU A 136 -19.44 18.24 16.62
C LEU A 136 -18.82 17.50 17.80
N GLY A 137 -17.94 16.54 17.52
CA GLY A 137 -17.39 15.62 18.49
C GLY A 137 -18.37 14.50 18.84
N GLY A 138 -17.84 13.32 19.19
CA GLY A 138 -18.64 12.11 19.41
C GLY A 138 -19.73 12.23 20.46
N LYS A 139 -19.51 12.99 21.55
CA LYS A 139 -20.52 13.18 22.61
C LYS A 139 -21.74 13.92 22.08
N THR A 140 -21.55 15.02 21.37
CA THR A 140 -22.62 15.85 20.83
C THR A 140 -23.40 15.12 19.76
N ALA A 141 -22.71 14.43 18.82
CA ALA A 141 -23.33 13.65 17.77
C ALA A 141 -24.17 12.49 18.35
N ASN A 142 -23.66 11.76 19.33
CA ASN A 142 -24.39 10.69 19.98
C ASN A 142 -25.62 11.19 20.77
N LEU A 143 -25.53 12.34 21.45
CA LEU A 143 -26.67 12.92 22.15
C LEU A 143 -27.78 13.37 21.18
N GLY A 144 -27.40 13.96 20.03
CA GLY A 144 -28.36 14.32 18.98
C GLY A 144 -29.06 13.10 18.41
N GLU A 145 -28.29 12.05 18.11
CA GLU A 145 -28.81 10.76 17.63
C GLU A 145 -29.81 10.15 18.62
N ILE A 146 -29.47 10.14 19.92
CA ILE A 146 -30.33 9.61 20.98
C ILE A 146 -31.63 10.41 21.05
N LYS A 147 -31.55 11.76 21.07
CA LYS A 147 -32.71 12.61 21.09
C LYS A 147 -33.65 12.33 19.92
N ASN A 148 -33.10 12.24 18.70
CA ASN A 148 -33.87 12.02 17.49
C ASN A 148 -34.53 10.64 17.43
N ARG A 149 -33.90 9.60 18.03
CA ARG A 149 -34.47 8.24 18.11
C ARG A 149 -35.53 8.09 19.20
N ILE A 150 -35.35 8.78 20.33
CA ILE A 150 -36.26 8.62 21.51
C ILE A 150 -37.47 9.56 21.43
N LYS A 151 -37.47 10.57 20.52
CA LYS A 151 -38.54 11.56 20.40
C LYS A 151 -38.96 12.14 21.75
N LEU A 152 -37.97 12.61 22.52
CA LEU A 152 -38.19 13.35 23.76
C LEU A 152 -38.69 14.77 23.47
#